data_9b9a20621d4c69b98f93b00488b20703
#
_entry.id   9b9a20621d4c69b98f93b00488b20703
#
_cell.length_a   1.000
_cell.length_b   1.000
_cell.length_c   1.000
_cell.angle_alpha   90.00
_cell.angle_beta   90.00
_cell.angle_gamma   90.00
#
_symmetry.space_group_name_H-M   'P 1'
#
loop_
_entity.id
_entity.type
_entity.pdbx_description
1 polymer ?
#
loop_
_entity_poly.entity_id
_entity_poly.type
_entity_poly.pdbx_seq_one_letter_code
_entity_poly.pdbx_strand_id
1 'polypeptide(L)'
;MKVTYEHTIPATVDKVFEAYGQEEFYIARQKGMGALSVEVLKWETDANGEVRSEVRVTEPSKQPSFIRKSDVDMYVDHSFLDPAQRTLTWKVIPSQGADKFKLQGKVEFQADGDRTRVIYHIDIQVKIPIIGKKAEKYALAKTEEETAKQADFLKNWMRKQNY
;
A
#
# COMPACT_ATOMS: atom_id res chain seq x y z
N MET A 1 -8.99 8.63 10.89
CA MET A 1 -9.84 9.00 9.74
C MET A 1 -9.80 7.89 8.71
N LYS A 2 -10.94 7.66 8.10
CA LYS A 2 -11.08 6.61 7.07
C LYS A 2 -11.42 7.26 5.74
N VAL A 3 -10.86 6.71 4.66
CA VAL A 3 -11.09 7.20 3.30
C VAL A 3 -11.10 6.01 2.33
N THR A 4 -11.82 6.17 1.23
CA THR A 4 -11.91 5.16 0.17
C THR A 4 -11.62 5.82 -1.18
N TYR A 5 -10.75 5.19 -1.96
CA TYR A 5 -10.45 5.58 -3.34
C TYR A 5 -10.66 4.40 -4.27
N GLU A 6 -11.03 4.68 -5.50
CA GLU A 6 -11.28 3.65 -6.51
C GLU A 6 -10.57 4.00 -7.81
N HIS A 7 -9.94 2.99 -8.42
CA HIS A 7 -9.31 3.10 -9.72
C HIS A 7 -9.64 1.89 -10.58
N THR A 8 -9.78 2.09 -11.89
CA THR A 8 -10.03 1.00 -12.84
C THR A 8 -8.74 0.66 -13.58
N ILE A 9 -8.40 -0.62 -13.62
CA ILE A 9 -7.18 -1.16 -14.25
C ILE A 9 -7.59 -1.96 -15.49
N PRO A 10 -6.98 -1.70 -16.66
CA PRO A 10 -7.33 -2.39 -17.91
C PRO A 10 -6.67 -3.79 -17.99
N ALA A 11 -6.92 -4.62 -17.01
CA ALA A 11 -6.47 -6.01 -16.92
C ALA A 11 -7.48 -6.82 -16.13
N THR A 12 -7.58 -8.11 -16.39
CA THR A 12 -8.49 -8.99 -15.65
C THR A 12 -8.09 -9.11 -14.18
N VAL A 13 -9.06 -9.40 -13.33
CA VAL A 13 -8.81 -9.54 -11.89
C VAL A 13 -7.79 -10.65 -11.60
N ASP A 14 -7.78 -11.73 -12.35
CA ASP A 14 -6.82 -12.82 -12.16
C ASP A 14 -5.38 -12.36 -12.45
N LYS A 15 -5.20 -11.55 -13.49
CA LYS A 15 -3.89 -10.99 -13.83
C LYS A 15 -3.40 -9.98 -12.81
N VAL A 16 -4.30 -9.14 -12.31
CA VAL A 16 -3.98 -8.18 -11.25
C VAL A 16 -3.58 -8.91 -9.97
N PHE A 17 -4.34 -9.93 -9.59
CA PHE A 17 -4.04 -10.76 -8.43
C PHE A 17 -2.70 -11.47 -8.55
N GLU A 18 -2.40 -12.01 -9.73
CA GLU A 18 -1.12 -12.66 -10.02
C GLU A 18 0.05 -11.69 -9.76
N ALA A 19 -0.07 -10.44 -10.21
CA ALA A 19 0.96 -9.43 -9.98
C ALA A 19 1.16 -9.16 -8.47
N TYR A 20 0.07 -8.97 -7.73
CA TYR A 20 0.14 -8.70 -6.30
C TYR A 20 0.70 -9.87 -5.48
N GLY A 21 0.64 -11.09 -6.00
CA GLY A 21 1.26 -12.28 -5.40
C GLY A 21 2.77 -12.39 -5.59
N GLN A 22 3.36 -11.51 -6.40
CA GLN A 22 4.79 -11.56 -6.76
C GLN A 22 5.61 -10.59 -5.90
N GLU A 23 6.64 -11.10 -5.27
CA GLU A 23 7.62 -10.32 -4.52
C GLU A 23 8.25 -9.23 -5.39
N GLU A 24 8.59 -9.58 -6.63
CA GLU A 24 9.19 -8.67 -7.62
C GLU A 24 8.32 -7.46 -7.91
N PHE A 25 7.00 -7.66 -8.03
CA PHE A 25 6.06 -6.57 -8.21
C PHE A 25 6.05 -5.63 -7.01
N TYR A 26 6.03 -6.18 -5.80
CA TYR A 26 6.06 -5.38 -4.57
C TYR A 26 7.30 -4.49 -4.53
N ILE A 27 8.47 -5.09 -4.75
CA ILE A 27 9.75 -4.36 -4.72
C ILE A 27 9.77 -3.26 -5.80
N ALA A 28 9.38 -3.60 -7.03
CA ALA A 28 9.35 -2.64 -8.13
C ALA A 28 8.40 -1.49 -7.87
N ARG A 29 7.23 -1.77 -7.30
CA ARG A 29 6.24 -0.76 -6.94
C ARG A 29 6.79 0.21 -5.89
N GLN A 30 7.37 -0.31 -4.81
CA GLN A 30 7.94 0.54 -3.75
C GLN A 30 9.05 1.43 -4.27
N LYS A 31 9.94 0.88 -5.07
CA LYS A 31 11.02 1.65 -5.70
C LYS A 31 10.47 2.69 -6.69
N GLY A 32 9.48 2.32 -7.49
CA GLY A 32 8.80 3.24 -8.40
C GLY A 32 8.06 4.36 -7.69
N MET A 33 7.63 4.14 -6.45
CA MET A 33 7.00 5.14 -5.59
C MET A 33 7.99 5.99 -4.79
N GLY A 34 9.29 5.77 -4.96
CA GLY A 34 10.35 6.58 -4.35
C GLY A 34 11.07 5.95 -3.17
N ALA A 35 10.84 4.67 -2.87
CA ALA A 35 11.54 4.00 -1.78
C ALA A 35 13.06 4.00 -2.01
N LEU A 36 13.81 4.30 -0.96
CA LEU A 36 15.28 4.30 -0.96
C LEU A 36 15.81 2.89 -0.76
N SER A 37 15.14 2.07 0.06
CA SER A 37 15.47 0.67 0.24
C SER A 37 14.23 -0.16 0.53
N VAL A 38 14.25 -1.41 0.06
CA VAL A 38 13.19 -2.40 0.27
C VAL A 38 13.85 -3.70 0.68
N GLU A 39 13.58 -4.17 1.91
CA GLU A 39 14.13 -5.39 2.46
C GLU A 39 13.01 -6.36 2.79
N VAL A 40 12.91 -7.46 2.07
CA VAL A 40 11.90 -8.49 2.30
C VAL A 40 12.33 -9.34 3.49
N LEU A 41 11.59 -9.25 4.59
CA LEU A 41 11.82 -10.02 5.82
C LEU A 41 11.11 -11.38 5.76
N LYS A 42 9.94 -11.40 5.11
CA LYS A 42 9.13 -12.60 4.97
C LYS A 42 8.27 -12.48 3.72
N TRP A 43 8.22 -13.54 2.94
CA TRP A 43 7.30 -13.67 1.81
C TRP A 43 6.91 -15.12 1.67
N GLU A 44 5.71 -15.48 2.11
CA GLU A 44 5.22 -16.86 2.14
C GLU A 44 3.94 -16.99 1.34
N THR A 45 3.93 -17.92 0.41
CA THR A 45 2.74 -18.29 -0.36
C THR A 45 2.35 -19.73 0.02
N ASP A 46 1.11 -19.92 0.44
CA ASP A 46 0.62 -21.25 0.80
C ASP A 46 -0.02 -21.98 -0.41
N ALA A 47 -0.52 -23.20 -0.15
CA ALA A 47 -1.13 -24.03 -1.19
C ALA A 47 -2.42 -23.42 -1.76
N ASN A 48 -3.08 -22.53 -1.04
CA ASN A 48 -4.31 -21.84 -1.46
C ASN A 48 -4.02 -20.53 -2.21
N GLY A 49 -2.76 -20.18 -2.39
CA GLY A 49 -2.36 -18.91 -3.02
C GLY A 49 -2.42 -17.70 -2.09
N GLU A 50 -2.67 -17.92 -0.79
CA GLU A 50 -2.58 -16.85 0.21
C GLU A 50 -1.13 -16.43 0.38
N VAL A 51 -0.87 -15.13 0.40
CA VAL A 51 0.48 -14.59 0.58
C VAL A 51 0.53 -13.75 1.85
N ARG A 52 1.46 -14.12 2.74
CA ARG A 52 1.78 -13.34 3.94
C ARG A 52 3.17 -12.76 3.78
N SER A 53 3.28 -11.46 3.95
CA SER A 53 4.55 -10.77 3.77
C SER A 53 4.83 -9.76 4.87
N GLU A 54 6.12 -9.59 5.14
CA GLU A 54 6.66 -8.54 5.99
C GLU A 54 7.84 -7.92 5.26
N VAL A 55 7.75 -6.63 4.98
CA VAL A 55 8.78 -5.93 4.19
C VAL A 55 9.16 -4.64 4.89
N ARG A 56 10.46 -4.45 5.12
CA ARG A 56 11.00 -3.19 5.65
C ARG A 56 11.25 -2.24 4.50
N VAL A 57 10.66 -1.05 4.61
CA VAL A 57 10.79 0.00 3.60
C VAL A 57 11.39 1.25 4.26
N THR A 58 12.34 1.87 3.57
CA THR A 58 12.87 3.18 3.92
C THR A 58 12.58 4.12 2.75
N GLU A 59 11.98 5.25 3.04
CA GLU A 59 11.59 6.22 2.02
C GLU A 59 11.79 7.66 2.52
N PRO A 60 11.84 8.66 1.62
CA PRO A 60 11.81 10.04 2.03
C PRO A 60 10.53 10.31 2.86
N SER A 61 10.65 11.06 3.95
CA SER A 61 9.53 11.28 4.85
C SER A 61 8.36 11.95 4.15
N LYS A 62 7.18 11.39 4.34
CA LYS A 62 5.89 11.93 3.90
C LYS A 62 5.14 12.64 5.02
N GLN A 63 5.75 12.72 6.20
CA GLN A 63 5.16 13.40 7.33
C GLN A 63 5.19 14.92 7.14
N PRO A 64 4.17 15.64 7.63
CA PRO A 64 4.21 17.09 7.58
C PRO A 64 5.35 17.64 8.45
N SER A 65 5.92 18.76 8.04
CA SER A 65 7.10 19.35 8.69
C SER A 65 6.92 19.59 10.19
N PHE A 66 5.68 19.89 10.63
CA PHE A 66 5.40 20.22 12.03
C PHE A 66 5.44 19.01 12.98
N ILE A 67 5.50 17.76 12.46
CA ILE A 67 5.67 16.53 13.27
C ILE A 67 6.86 15.69 12.83
N ARG A 68 7.48 16.05 11.73
CA ARG A 68 8.59 15.29 11.16
C ARG A 68 9.85 15.41 12.00
N LYS A 69 10.43 14.26 12.38
CA LYS A 69 11.65 14.18 13.18
C LYS A 69 12.87 13.73 12.38
N SER A 70 12.66 13.24 11.16
CA SER A 70 13.71 12.73 10.27
C SER A 70 13.35 13.00 8.82
N ASP A 71 14.35 13.08 7.94
CA ASP A 71 14.15 13.22 6.49
C ASP A 71 13.73 11.91 5.83
N VAL A 72 13.80 10.80 6.55
CA VAL A 72 13.39 9.49 6.07
C VAL A 72 12.41 8.85 7.05
N ASP A 73 11.49 8.07 6.50
CA ASP A 73 10.61 7.19 7.26
C ASP A 73 11.06 5.75 7.02
N MET A 74 11.10 4.97 8.10
CA MET A 74 11.35 3.53 8.04
C MET A 74 10.17 2.82 8.70
N TYR A 75 9.65 1.80 8.03
CA TYR A 75 8.52 1.03 8.55
C TYR A 75 8.59 -0.42 8.06
N VAL A 76 7.82 -1.28 8.71
CA VAL A 76 7.56 -2.64 8.23
C VAL A 76 6.11 -2.73 7.77
N ASP A 77 5.91 -3.10 6.52
CA ASP A 77 4.61 -3.37 5.94
C ASP A 77 4.27 -4.84 6.13
N HIS A 78 3.20 -5.10 6.87
CA HIS A 78 2.63 -6.43 7.07
C HIS A 78 1.43 -6.58 6.16
N SER A 79 1.46 -7.54 5.24
CA SER A 79 0.40 -7.71 4.26
C SER A 79 -0.09 -9.16 4.21
N PHE A 80 -1.38 -9.30 3.91
CA PHE A 80 -2.04 -10.57 3.67
C PHE A 80 -2.89 -10.49 2.42
N LEU A 81 -2.50 -11.25 1.39
CA LEU A 81 -3.25 -11.39 0.14
C LEU A 81 -4.13 -12.62 0.23
N ASP A 82 -5.44 -12.42 0.08
CA ASP A 82 -6.45 -13.48 0.18
C ASP A 82 -7.16 -13.67 -1.17
N PRO A 83 -6.80 -14.73 -1.93
CA PRO A 83 -7.44 -14.98 -3.23
C PRO A 83 -8.93 -15.29 -3.12
N ALA A 84 -9.36 -15.98 -2.05
CA ALA A 84 -10.76 -16.36 -1.87
C ALA A 84 -11.66 -15.14 -1.70
N GLN A 85 -11.19 -14.13 -1.00
CA GLN A 85 -11.91 -12.87 -0.77
C GLN A 85 -11.57 -11.79 -1.80
N ARG A 86 -10.56 -12.02 -2.63
CA ARG A 86 -9.99 -11.03 -3.55
C ARG A 86 -9.65 -9.73 -2.85
N THR A 87 -8.92 -9.85 -1.75
CA THR A 87 -8.51 -8.73 -0.91
C THR A 87 -7.02 -8.77 -0.57
N LEU A 88 -6.47 -7.60 -0.34
CA LEU A 88 -5.17 -7.41 0.27
C LEU A 88 -5.37 -6.56 1.52
N THR A 89 -5.13 -7.12 2.70
CA THR A 89 -5.10 -6.33 3.94
C THR A 89 -3.65 -5.99 4.27
N TRP A 90 -3.43 -4.80 4.78
CA TRP A 90 -2.09 -4.33 5.09
C TRP A 90 -2.08 -3.45 6.33
N LYS A 91 -0.95 -3.43 7.00
CA LYS A 91 -0.70 -2.64 8.19
C LYS A 91 0.75 -2.20 8.20
N VAL A 92 0.98 -0.91 8.36
CA VAL A 92 2.31 -0.33 8.43
C VAL A 92 2.67 -0.05 9.88
N ILE A 93 3.81 -0.56 10.32
CA ILE A 93 4.33 -0.32 11.66
C ILE A 93 5.60 0.50 11.52
N PRO A 94 5.57 1.80 11.88
CA PRO A 94 6.77 2.63 11.80
C PRO A 94 7.81 2.19 12.84
N SER A 95 9.08 2.38 12.51
CA SER A 95 10.19 2.05 13.42
C SER A 95 10.24 2.95 14.64
N GLN A 96 9.66 4.16 14.53
CA GLN A 96 9.56 5.11 15.63
C GLN A 96 8.13 5.65 15.72
N GLY A 97 7.62 5.79 16.94
CA GLY A 97 6.31 6.37 17.17
C GLY A 97 5.14 5.45 16.82
N ALA A 98 5.31 4.13 16.86
CA ALA A 98 4.27 3.17 16.54
C ALA A 98 3.03 3.30 17.45
N ASP A 99 3.19 3.81 18.65
CA ASP A 99 2.12 4.10 19.59
C ASP A 99 1.30 5.34 19.20
N LYS A 100 1.85 6.22 18.36
CA LYS A 100 1.23 7.49 17.95
C LYS A 100 0.63 7.44 16.56
N PHE A 101 1.08 6.53 15.71
CA PHE A 101 0.66 6.44 14.31
C PHE A 101 0.04 5.10 14.01
N LYS A 102 -1.17 5.12 13.45
CA LYS A 102 -1.83 3.92 12.93
C LYS A 102 -2.11 4.15 11.46
N LEU A 103 -1.58 3.28 10.62
CA LEU A 103 -1.81 3.29 9.18
C LEU A 103 -2.06 1.85 8.73
N GLN A 104 -3.27 1.60 8.29
CA GLN A 104 -3.70 0.27 7.84
C GLN A 104 -4.78 0.40 6.78
N GLY A 105 -5.04 -0.66 6.08
CA GLY A 105 -6.08 -0.65 5.08
C GLY A 105 -6.39 -2.01 4.48
N LYS A 106 -7.30 -1.96 3.52
CA LYS A 106 -7.70 -3.11 2.72
C LYS A 106 -7.86 -2.65 1.28
N VAL A 107 -7.38 -3.46 0.35
CA VAL A 107 -7.63 -3.29 -1.08
C VAL A 107 -8.57 -4.39 -1.52
N GLU A 108 -9.65 -4.02 -2.19
CA GLU A 108 -10.57 -4.97 -2.82
C GLU A 108 -10.36 -4.96 -4.33
N PHE A 109 -10.34 -6.14 -4.92
CA PHE A 109 -10.19 -6.33 -6.36
C PHE A 109 -11.49 -6.89 -6.92
N GLN A 110 -12.25 -6.07 -7.65
CA GLN A 110 -13.55 -6.47 -8.19
C GLN A 110 -13.45 -6.62 -9.71
N ALA A 111 -13.94 -7.76 -10.20
CA ALA A 111 -14.01 -8.00 -11.64
C ALA A 111 -15.04 -7.05 -12.28
N ASP A 112 -14.66 -6.45 -13.41
CA ASP A 112 -15.51 -5.61 -14.25
C ASP A 112 -15.25 -5.99 -15.71
N GLY A 113 -15.76 -7.16 -16.10
CA GLY A 113 -15.47 -7.76 -17.40
C GLY A 113 -13.98 -8.08 -17.53
N ASP A 114 -13.35 -7.49 -18.54
CA ASP A 114 -11.92 -7.62 -18.81
C ASP A 114 -11.06 -6.59 -18.05
N ARG A 115 -11.68 -5.82 -17.14
CA ARG A 115 -11.04 -4.81 -16.31
C ARG A 115 -11.18 -5.18 -14.84
N THR A 116 -10.46 -4.46 -13.99
CA THR A 116 -10.51 -4.61 -12.54
C THR A 116 -10.76 -3.26 -11.88
N ARG A 117 -11.76 -3.21 -11.00
CA ARG A 117 -11.94 -2.08 -10.08
C ARG A 117 -11.12 -2.37 -8.83
N VAL A 118 -10.18 -1.49 -8.54
CA VAL A 118 -9.33 -1.58 -7.34
C VAL A 118 -9.81 -0.54 -6.34
N ILE A 119 -10.26 -0.99 -5.19
CA ILE A 119 -10.87 -0.14 -4.16
C ILE A 119 -9.95 -0.13 -2.94
N TYR A 120 -9.41 1.04 -2.62
CA TYR A 120 -8.50 1.24 -1.49
C TYR A 120 -9.27 1.79 -0.30
N HIS A 121 -9.32 1.04 0.79
CA HIS A 121 -9.85 1.49 2.07
C HIS A 121 -8.67 1.77 2.99
N ILE A 122 -8.56 3.00 3.48
CA ILE A 122 -7.41 3.45 4.27
C ILE A 122 -7.89 4.02 5.59
N ASP A 123 -7.28 3.61 6.69
CA ASP A 123 -7.54 4.10 8.02
C ASP A 123 -6.25 4.69 8.61
N ILE A 124 -6.29 5.99 8.89
CA ILE A 124 -5.16 6.75 9.44
C ILE A 124 -5.58 7.35 10.77
N GLN A 125 -4.76 7.13 11.80
CA GLN A 125 -4.92 7.75 13.11
C GLN A 125 -3.58 8.29 13.58
N VAL A 126 -3.59 9.54 14.04
CA VAL A 126 -2.41 10.20 14.63
C VAL A 126 -2.77 10.63 16.04
N LYS A 127 -2.23 9.93 17.02
CA LYS A 127 -2.51 10.12 18.45
C LYS A 127 -1.53 11.12 19.06
N ILE A 128 -1.56 12.36 18.57
CA ILE A 128 -0.76 13.46 19.09
C ILE A 128 -1.75 14.54 19.54
N PRO A 129 -1.72 14.97 20.81
CA PRO A 129 -2.63 16.00 21.29
C PRO A 129 -2.54 17.27 20.45
N ILE A 130 -3.69 17.92 20.20
CA ILE A 130 -3.85 19.21 19.51
C ILE A 130 -3.60 19.10 18.00
N ILE A 131 -2.48 18.51 17.56
CA ILE A 131 -2.09 18.50 16.15
C ILE A 131 -2.40 17.21 15.42
N GLY A 132 -2.87 16.16 16.12
CA GLY A 132 -3.14 14.86 15.52
C GLY A 132 -4.12 14.91 14.35
N LYS A 133 -5.25 15.61 14.50
CA LYS A 133 -6.26 15.75 13.44
C LYS A 133 -5.75 16.52 12.23
N LYS A 134 -4.92 17.53 12.44
CA LYS A 134 -4.27 18.27 11.35
C LYS A 134 -3.32 17.36 10.56
N ALA A 135 -2.56 16.53 11.28
CA ALA A 135 -1.66 15.55 10.67
C ALA A 135 -2.44 14.48 9.90
N GLU A 136 -3.59 13.99 10.41
CA GLU A 136 -4.45 13.05 9.70
C GLU A 136 -4.99 13.64 8.40
N LYS A 137 -5.46 14.87 8.40
CA LYS A 137 -5.93 15.56 7.18
C LYS A 137 -4.83 15.70 6.14
N TYR A 138 -3.62 16.03 6.58
CA TYR A 138 -2.46 16.11 5.69
C TYR A 138 -2.16 14.74 5.08
N ALA A 139 -2.15 13.69 5.89
CA ALA A 139 -1.91 12.33 5.44
C ALA A 139 -2.98 11.85 4.45
N LEU A 140 -4.26 12.19 4.68
CA LEU A 140 -5.34 11.83 3.75
C LEU A 140 -5.14 12.45 2.37
N ALA A 141 -4.74 13.73 2.31
CA ALA A 141 -4.43 14.38 1.02
C ALA A 141 -3.29 13.66 0.28
N LYS A 142 -2.28 13.19 1.03
CA LYS A 142 -1.18 12.41 0.46
C LYS A 142 -1.62 11.04 -0.03
N THR A 143 -2.54 10.36 0.67
CA THR A 143 -3.01 9.03 0.25
C THR A 143 -3.79 9.08 -1.07
N GLU A 144 -4.52 10.14 -1.36
CA GLU A 144 -5.18 10.33 -2.65
C GLU A 144 -4.16 10.32 -3.79
N GLU A 145 -3.11 11.11 -3.65
CA GLU A 145 -2.00 11.16 -4.60
C GLU A 145 -1.27 9.82 -4.72
N GLU A 146 -0.99 9.17 -3.60
CA GLU A 146 -0.27 7.90 -3.55
C GLU A 146 -1.07 6.76 -4.21
N THR A 147 -2.37 6.66 -3.94
CA THR A 147 -3.20 5.61 -4.58
C THR A 147 -3.30 5.81 -6.09
N ALA A 148 -3.36 7.05 -6.57
CA ALA A 148 -3.34 7.36 -7.99
C ALA A 148 -2.01 6.90 -8.64
N LYS A 149 -0.89 7.17 -7.98
CA LYS A 149 0.44 6.71 -8.44
C LYS A 149 0.54 5.19 -8.44
N GLN A 150 0.02 4.53 -7.43
CA GLN A 150 0.00 3.06 -7.37
C GLN A 150 -0.83 2.47 -8.51
N ALA A 151 -1.99 3.05 -8.80
CA ALA A 151 -2.82 2.62 -9.92
C ALA A 151 -2.10 2.79 -11.26
N ASP A 152 -1.41 3.91 -11.47
CA ASP A 152 -0.63 4.16 -12.68
C ASP A 152 0.54 3.18 -12.80
N PHE A 153 1.22 2.89 -11.69
CA PHE A 153 2.29 1.88 -11.67
C PHE A 153 1.74 0.50 -12.07
N LEU A 154 0.61 0.11 -11.52
CA LEU A 154 -0.03 -1.17 -11.84
C LEU A 154 -0.43 -1.25 -13.32
N LYS A 155 -1.02 -0.18 -13.88
CA LYS A 155 -1.35 -0.11 -15.32
C LYS A 155 -0.12 -0.30 -16.19
N ASN A 156 0.99 0.35 -15.85
CA ASN A 156 2.25 0.25 -16.58
C ASN A 156 2.87 -1.14 -16.45
N TRP A 157 2.81 -1.73 -15.27
CA TRP A 157 3.27 -3.10 -15.05
C TRP A 157 2.50 -4.10 -15.90
N MET A 158 1.16 -4.01 -15.90
CA MET A 158 0.31 -4.88 -16.70
C MET A 158 0.64 -4.76 -18.20
N ARG A 159 0.85 -3.54 -18.69
CA ARG A 159 1.21 -3.30 -20.08
C ARG A 159 2.54 -3.95 -20.46
N LYS A 160 3.55 -3.87 -19.58
CA LYS A 160 4.86 -4.48 -19.81
C LYS A 160 4.82 -6.00 -19.78
N GLN A 161 3.88 -6.60 -19.05
CA GLN A 161 3.68 -8.03 -19.01
C GLN A 161 2.81 -8.54 -20.16
N ASN A 162 2.37 -7.68 -21.07
CA ASN A 162 1.47 -8.00 -22.17
C ASN A 162 0.10 -8.55 -21.73
N TYR A 163 -0.42 -8.03 -20.64
CA TYR A 163 -1.75 -8.39 -20.13
C TYR A 163 -2.85 -7.51 -20.75
#